data_5fbceea204c6f2a1c1972b263da2f1fc
#
_entry.id   5fbceea204c6f2a1c1972b263da2f1fc
#
_cell.length_a   1.000
_cell.length_b   1.000
_cell.length_c   1.000
_cell.angle_alpha   90.00
_cell.angle_beta   90.00
_cell.angle_gamma   90.00
#
_symmetry.space_group_name_H-M   'P 1'
#
loop_
_entity.id
_entity.type
_entity.pdbx_description
1 polymer ?
#
loop_
_entity_poly.entity_id
_entity_poly.type
_entity_poly.pdbx_seq_one_letter_code
_entity_poly.pdbx_strand_id
1 'polypeptide(L)'
;MEKYELELLDPLFYNSALDAGASGSSTTYPWIGDIALDYAINFSFNIYHTVFKYSSHKPDYSEIRNFNFISTVGLPIGRCQKTRVYDMATSFLSEGYADQQAITKSARSPFRSWIKRQGLSPNNKFYFYIIYNKNMSYRFPEKFTIRLGNMKSTLGFCRRTSVDSKDNVWVNLFTSGIVKGFDKLRAIKTDFVYHYSDRYIIKKNVKPSEIVNYFYGDE
;
A
#
# COMPACT_ATOMS: atom_id res chain seq x y z
N MET A 1 0.37 -5.91 -18.62
CA MET A 1 1.19 -5.41 -17.52
C MET A 1 1.94 -4.16 -17.97
N GLU A 2 1.99 -3.13 -17.13
CA GLU A 2 2.68 -1.86 -17.39
C GLU A 2 3.47 -1.45 -16.16
N LYS A 3 4.63 -0.80 -16.35
CA LYS A 3 5.47 -0.26 -15.29
C LYS A 3 5.25 1.23 -15.14
N TYR A 4 5.12 1.69 -13.91
CA TYR A 4 5.00 3.11 -13.57
C TYR A 4 6.09 3.52 -12.57
N GLU A 5 6.61 4.73 -12.77
CA GLU A 5 7.39 5.46 -11.79
C GLU A 5 6.46 6.40 -11.04
N LEU A 6 6.50 6.38 -9.73
CA LEU A 6 5.77 7.26 -8.82
C LEU A 6 6.75 8.20 -8.15
N GLU A 7 6.53 9.51 -8.28
CA GLU A 7 7.25 10.55 -7.57
C GLU A 7 6.36 11.18 -6.49
N LEU A 8 6.83 11.23 -5.25
CA LEU A 8 6.13 11.89 -4.16
C LEU A 8 6.27 13.40 -4.29
N LEU A 9 5.16 14.12 -4.37
CA LEU A 9 5.14 15.58 -4.44
C LEU A 9 5.10 16.21 -3.05
N ASP A 10 4.60 15.48 -2.06
CA ASP A 10 4.49 15.89 -0.65
C ASP A 10 5.08 14.82 0.28
N PRO A 11 5.37 15.16 1.56
CA PRO A 11 5.79 14.15 2.53
C PRO A 11 4.74 13.06 2.72
N LEU A 12 5.15 11.79 2.66
CA LEU A 12 4.28 10.64 2.85
C LEU A 12 4.41 10.09 4.26
N PHE A 13 3.30 10.12 5.02
CA PHE A 13 3.17 9.47 6.33
C PHE A 13 2.19 8.32 6.21
N TYR A 14 2.69 7.10 6.31
CA TYR A 14 1.89 5.93 6.11
C TYR A 14 2.55 4.71 6.74
N ASN A 15 1.75 3.88 7.38
CA ASN A 15 2.20 2.63 7.99
C ASN A 15 1.40 1.47 7.39
N SER A 16 2.09 0.59 6.68
CA SER A 16 1.49 -0.64 6.15
C SER A 16 1.66 -1.84 7.07
N ALA A 17 2.56 -1.74 8.05
CA ALA A 17 2.79 -2.76 9.05
C ALA A 17 2.67 -2.16 10.46
N LEU A 18 2.24 -2.96 11.42
CA LEU A 18 2.11 -2.59 12.82
C LEU A 18 3.50 -2.42 13.48
N ASP A 19 4.19 -1.35 13.15
CA ASP A 19 5.36 -0.88 13.88
C ASP A 19 5.01 0.34 14.74
N ALA A 20 3.91 0.24 15.46
CA ALA A 20 3.72 1.06 16.62
C ALA A 20 4.62 0.48 17.70
N GLY A 21 5.86 0.92 17.75
CA GLY A 21 6.71 0.64 18.91
C GLY A 21 5.95 1.06 20.18
N ALA A 22 6.21 0.40 21.30
CA ALA A 22 5.57 0.66 22.60
C ALA A 22 5.64 2.14 23.05
N SER A 23 6.41 2.97 22.35
CA SER A 23 6.60 4.42 22.58
C SER A 23 5.68 5.32 21.75
N GLY A 24 4.72 4.79 20.98
CA GLY A 24 3.86 5.62 20.09
C GLY A 24 4.59 6.23 18.90
N SER A 25 5.83 5.86 18.62
CA SER A 25 6.56 6.31 17.44
C SER A 25 6.22 5.46 16.21
N SER A 26 6.01 6.07 15.06
CA SER A 26 5.81 5.36 13.80
C SER A 26 6.75 5.89 12.72
N THR A 27 7.38 4.98 12.01
CA THR A 27 8.24 5.28 10.86
C THR A 27 7.67 4.66 9.61
N THR A 28 7.54 5.45 8.55
CA THR A 28 7.11 4.94 7.25
C THR A 28 8.21 4.09 6.62
N TYR A 29 7.86 2.89 6.15
CA TYR A 29 8.77 2.01 5.45
C TYR A 29 9.24 2.62 4.12
N PRO A 30 10.45 2.26 3.65
CA PRO A 30 10.98 2.75 2.38
C PRO A 30 10.39 1.99 1.16
N TRP A 31 9.14 1.63 1.23
CA TRP A 31 8.37 1.03 0.14
C TRP A 31 6.88 1.38 0.32
N ILE A 32 6.12 1.31 -0.75
CA ILE A 32 4.68 1.63 -0.75
C ILE A 32 3.90 0.33 -0.98
N GLY A 33 2.96 0.04 -0.07
CA GLY A 33 2.15 -1.19 -0.17
C GLY A 33 1.25 -1.18 -1.39
N ASP A 34 1.13 -2.35 -2.02
CA ASP A 34 0.24 -2.61 -3.15
C ASP A 34 -1.21 -2.27 -2.85
N ILE A 35 -1.74 -2.66 -1.70
CA ILE A 35 -3.10 -2.34 -1.27
C ILE A 35 -3.35 -0.83 -1.30
N ALA A 36 -2.40 -0.04 -0.79
CA ALA A 36 -2.52 1.42 -0.79
C ALA A 36 -2.49 2.00 -2.22
N LEU A 37 -1.65 1.43 -3.10
CA LEU A 37 -1.60 1.81 -4.51
C LEU A 37 -2.91 1.45 -5.22
N ASP A 38 -3.43 0.24 -5.02
CA ASP A 38 -4.68 -0.22 -5.64
C ASP A 38 -5.85 0.69 -5.30
N TYR A 39 -6.03 1.00 -4.01
CA TYR A 39 -7.07 1.93 -3.59
C TYR A 39 -6.84 3.35 -4.11
N ALA A 40 -5.61 3.86 -4.07
CA ALA A 40 -5.29 5.20 -4.57
C ALA A 40 -5.58 5.34 -6.07
N ILE A 41 -5.25 4.33 -6.86
CA ILE A 41 -5.55 4.27 -8.30
C ILE A 41 -7.05 4.14 -8.52
N ASN A 42 -7.71 3.21 -7.81
CA ASN A 42 -9.15 3.04 -7.91
C ASN A 42 -9.90 4.35 -7.65
N PHE A 43 -9.54 5.09 -6.60
CA PHE A 43 -10.14 6.38 -6.29
C PHE A 43 -9.86 7.44 -7.35
N SER A 44 -8.65 7.48 -7.89
CA SER A 44 -8.28 8.50 -8.89
C SER A 44 -9.04 8.33 -10.19
N PHE A 45 -9.42 7.09 -10.55
CA PHE A 45 -10.13 6.78 -11.78
C PHE A 45 -11.59 6.37 -11.59
N ASN A 46 -12.06 6.30 -10.34
CA ASN A 46 -13.43 5.88 -9.98
C ASN A 46 -13.86 4.57 -10.68
N ILE A 47 -12.98 3.54 -10.62
CA ILE A 47 -13.18 2.28 -11.33
C ILE A 47 -14.26 1.44 -10.66
N TYR A 48 -14.18 1.33 -9.34
CA TYR A 48 -15.10 0.58 -8.52
C TYR A 48 -15.52 1.43 -7.32
N HIS A 49 -16.82 1.50 -7.07
CA HIS A 49 -17.34 2.22 -5.92
C HIS A 49 -17.11 1.42 -4.64
N THR A 50 -16.12 1.83 -3.87
CA THR A 50 -15.80 1.20 -2.60
C THR A 50 -16.78 1.61 -1.52
N VAL A 51 -17.36 0.63 -0.83
CA VAL A 51 -18.21 0.86 0.34
C VAL A 51 -17.40 0.58 1.60
N PHE A 52 -16.99 1.63 2.29
CA PHE A 52 -16.30 1.47 3.57
C PHE A 52 -17.27 0.90 4.63
N LYS A 53 -17.12 -0.36 4.96
CA LYS A 53 -17.86 -1.00 6.05
C LYS A 53 -17.12 -0.76 7.36
N TYR A 54 -17.62 0.16 8.17
CA TYR A 54 -17.04 0.49 9.48
C TYR A 54 -17.33 -0.56 10.56
N SER A 55 -17.92 -1.70 10.23
CA SER A 55 -18.43 -2.68 11.20
C SER A 55 -17.36 -3.61 11.77
N SER A 56 -16.14 -3.58 11.26
CA SER A 56 -15.07 -4.46 11.76
C SER A 56 -13.84 -3.66 12.19
N HIS A 57 -13.22 -4.07 13.29
CA HIS A 57 -11.92 -3.51 13.73
C HIS A 57 -10.78 -3.77 12.72
N LYS A 58 -11.00 -4.59 11.70
CA LYS A 58 -10.05 -4.90 10.65
C LYS A 58 -10.67 -4.54 9.29
N PRO A 59 -10.03 -3.70 8.48
CA PRO A 59 -10.50 -3.42 7.12
C PRO A 59 -10.61 -4.70 6.32
N ASP A 60 -11.71 -4.84 5.59
CA ASP A 60 -11.91 -5.90 4.60
C ASP A 60 -11.44 -5.40 3.24
N TYR A 61 -10.43 -6.07 2.69
CA TYR A 61 -9.85 -5.74 1.38
C TYR A 61 -10.34 -6.65 0.25
N SER A 62 -11.36 -7.50 0.53
CA SER A 62 -11.87 -8.46 -0.46
C SER A 62 -12.39 -7.81 -1.74
N GLU A 63 -12.78 -6.53 -1.70
CA GLU A 63 -13.26 -5.77 -2.85
C GLU A 63 -12.18 -5.49 -3.91
N ILE A 64 -10.89 -5.63 -3.58
CA ILE A 64 -9.77 -5.48 -4.55
C ILE A 64 -9.97 -6.40 -5.77
N ARG A 65 -10.57 -7.57 -5.59
CA ARG A 65 -10.91 -8.48 -6.71
C ARG A 65 -11.77 -7.83 -7.80
N ASN A 66 -12.51 -6.80 -7.45
CA ASN A 66 -13.44 -6.09 -8.35
C ASN A 66 -12.78 -4.91 -9.09
N PHE A 67 -11.55 -4.57 -8.77
CA PHE A 67 -10.88 -3.42 -9.41
C PHE A 67 -10.44 -3.72 -10.85
N ASN A 68 -10.41 -4.99 -11.27
CA ASN A 68 -9.94 -5.45 -12.58
C ASN A 68 -8.46 -5.13 -12.88
N PHE A 69 -7.74 -4.65 -11.91
CA PHE A 69 -6.29 -4.48 -11.94
C PHE A 69 -5.71 -4.72 -10.55
N ILE A 70 -4.41 -4.94 -10.48
CA ILE A 70 -3.64 -5.03 -9.24
C ILE A 70 -2.29 -4.40 -9.47
N SER A 71 -1.77 -3.73 -8.45
CA SER A 71 -0.39 -3.25 -8.44
C SER A 71 0.53 -4.19 -7.66
N THR A 72 1.81 -4.11 -7.95
CA THR A 72 2.86 -4.68 -7.11
C THR A 72 3.25 -3.70 -6.02
N VAL A 73 4.05 -4.14 -5.04
CA VAL A 73 4.64 -3.24 -4.05
C VAL A 73 5.50 -2.18 -4.75
N GLY A 74 5.32 -0.91 -4.39
CA GLY A 74 6.12 0.19 -4.88
C GLY A 74 7.51 0.20 -4.25
N LEU A 75 8.54 -0.08 -5.04
CA LEU A 75 9.93 -0.15 -4.58
C LEU A 75 10.68 1.14 -4.88
N PRO A 76 11.58 1.60 -3.98
CA PRO A 76 12.29 2.84 -4.17
C PRO A 76 13.29 2.75 -5.34
N ILE A 77 13.42 3.86 -6.07
CA ILE A 77 14.48 4.07 -7.05
C ILE A 77 15.62 4.78 -6.36
N GLY A 78 16.68 4.04 -6.07
CA GLY A 78 17.81 4.55 -5.31
C GLY A 78 17.55 4.60 -3.80
N ARG A 79 18.28 5.50 -3.10
CA ARG A 79 18.17 5.64 -1.64
C ARG A 79 16.96 6.48 -1.26
N CYS A 80 16.05 5.88 -0.52
CA CYS A 80 14.88 6.57 -0.01
C CYS A 80 15.26 7.56 1.11
N GLN A 81 14.85 8.81 0.96
CA GLN A 81 15.08 9.87 1.95
C GLN A 81 13.89 9.96 2.91
N LYS A 82 14.19 10.08 4.20
CA LYS A 82 13.19 10.27 5.24
C LYS A 82 13.05 11.73 5.62
N THR A 83 11.86 12.13 6.07
CA THR A 83 11.65 13.44 6.69
C THR A 83 12.40 13.54 8.02
N ARG A 84 12.49 14.74 8.58
CA ARG A 84 12.75 14.87 10.01
C ARG A 84 11.65 14.19 10.82
N VAL A 85 11.94 13.86 12.06
CA VAL A 85 10.91 13.38 12.99
C VAL A 85 10.00 14.55 13.38
N TYR A 86 8.69 14.34 13.27
CA TYR A 86 7.69 15.31 13.70
C TYR A 86 7.05 14.83 15.00
N ASP A 87 6.97 15.72 15.96
CA ASP A 87 6.14 15.54 17.14
C ASP A 87 4.73 16.02 16.81
N MET A 88 3.79 15.11 16.70
CA MET A 88 2.41 15.41 16.36
C MET A 88 1.51 15.19 17.58
N ALA A 89 0.78 16.23 17.98
CA ALA A 89 -0.30 16.05 18.94
C ALA A 89 -1.48 15.38 18.23
N THR A 90 -1.85 14.20 18.67
CA THR A 90 -3.09 13.58 18.20
C THR A 90 -4.26 14.17 18.93
N SER A 91 -5.16 14.86 18.25
CA SER A 91 -6.50 15.03 18.75
C SER A 91 -7.28 13.78 18.35
N PHE A 92 -7.68 13.01 19.31
CA PHE A 92 -8.44 11.77 19.11
C PHE A 92 -9.70 11.93 18.26
N LEU A 93 -10.17 13.14 18.08
CA LEU A 93 -11.35 13.46 17.30
C LEU A 93 -11.08 13.59 15.79
N SER A 94 -9.84 13.75 15.35
CA SER A 94 -9.52 14.01 13.94
C SER A 94 -9.01 12.80 13.16
N GLU A 95 -8.61 11.73 13.80
CA GLU A 95 -7.97 10.59 13.15
C GLU A 95 -8.84 9.33 13.01
N GLY A 96 -10.12 9.40 13.30
CA GLY A 96 -11.07 8.32 13.05
C GLY A 96 -11.23 7.32 14.17
N TYR A 97 -12.16 6.44 13.99
CA TYR A 97 -12.85 5.58 14.95
C TYR A 97 -12.02 4.59 15.76
N ALA A 98 -10.80 4.31 15.36
CA ALA A 98 -10.00 3.30 16.03
C ALA A 98 -9.69 3.63 17.49
N ASP A 99 -9.70 4.92 17.84
CA ASP A 99 -9.21 5.39 19.12
C ASP A 99 -10.31 5.72 20.13
N GLN A 100 -11.58 5.74 19.75
CA GLN A 100 -12.65 5.97 20.74
C GLN A 100 -12.68 4.90 21.84
N GLN A 101 -12.36 3.65 21.50
CA GLN A 101 -12.26 2.60 22.52
C GLN A 101 -11.00 2.71 23.39
N ALA A 102 -9.91 3.20 22.83
CA ALA A 102 -8.70 3.49 23.61
C ALA A 102 -8.93 4.67 24.54
N ILE A 103 -9.66 5.69 24.12
CA ILE A 103 -10.04 6.84 24.94
C ILE A 103 -10.92 6.41 26.11
N THR A 104 -11.94 5.59 25.86
CA THR A 104 -12.84 5.11 26.92
C THR A 104 -12.18 4.19 27.92
N LYS A 105 -11.17 3.43 27.52
CA LYS A 105 -10.40 2.55 28.41
C LYS A 105 -9.29 3.29 29.18
N SER A 106 -8.74 4.36 28.60
CA SER A 106 -7.69 5.18 29.21
C SER A 106 -8.20 6.48 29.83
N ALA A 107 -9.50 6.64 29.99
CA ALA A 107 -10.21 7.87 30.32
C ALA A 107 -9.89 8.48 31.70
N ARG A 108 -8.79 8.10 32.33
CA ARG A 108 -8.29 8.81 33.53
C ARG A 108 -7.48 10.07 33.24
N SER A 109 -7.20 10.36 31.95
CA SER A 109 -6.43 11.55 31.59
C SER A 109 -6.79 12.06 30.19
N PRO A 110 -7.32 13.28 30.05
CA PRO A 110 -7.62 13.91 28.78
C PRO A 110 -6.36 14.48 28.09
N PHE A 111 -5.20 13.94 28.38
CA PHE A 111 -3.95 14.47 27.83
C PHE A 111 -3.80 14.08 26.35
N ARG A 112 -3.48 15.08 25.53
CA ARG A 112 -3.04 14.88 24.15
C ARG A 112 -1.83 13.97 24.18
N SER A 113 -1.89 12.82 23.53
CA SER A 113 -0.71 12.00 23.32
C SER A 113 0.14 12.59 22.20
N TRP A 114 1.42 12.74 22.45
CA TRP A 114 2.38 13.11 21.42
C TRP A 114 2.85 11.84 20.71
N ILE A 115 2.71 11.82 19.40
CA ILE A 115 3.22 10.72 18.57
C ILE A 115 4.38 11.24 17.74
N LYS A 116 5.50 10.55 17.81
CA LYS A 116 6.64 10.83 16.93
C LYS A 116 6.43 10.13 15.59
N ARG A 117 6.39 10.89 14.50
CA ARG A 117 6.22 10.34 13.15
C ARG A 117 7.37 10.74 12.25
N GLN A 118 7.90 9.76 11.51
CA GLN A 118 8.88 9.98 10.46
C GLN A 118 8.35 9.40 9.15
N GLY A 119 8.15 10.27 8.17
CA GLY A 119 7.66 9.91 6.84
C GLY A 119 8.76 9.81 5.80
N LEU A 120 8.33 9.68 4.55
CA LEU A 120 9.19 9.78 3.37
C LEU A 120 9.15 11.21 2.86
N SER A 121 10.31 11.74 2.47
CA SER A 121 10.43 13.10 1.93
C SER A 121 9.81 13.21 0.53
N PRO A 122 9.40 14.42 0.10
CA PRO A 122 9.10 14.68 -1.31
C PRO A 122 10.27 14.29 -2.21
N ASN A 123 10.01 14.16 -3.50
CA ASN A 123 10.98 13.79 -4.55
C ASN A 123 11.54 12.36 -4.42
N ASN A 124 11.11 11.57 -3.43
CA ASN A 124 11.37 10.13 -3.47
C ASN A 124 10.64 9.51 -4.64
N LYS A 125 11.33 8.63 -5.35
CA LYS A 125 10.80 7.93 -6.51
C LYS A 125 10.68 6.45 -6.21
N PHE A 126 9.61 5.87 -6.71
CA PHE A 126 9.29 4.45 -6.59
C PHE A 126 8.91 3.91 -7.96
N TYR A 127 9.09 2.63 -8.17
CA TYR A 127 8.50 1.96 -9.32
C TYR A 127 7.59 0.83 -8.85
N PHE A 128 6.54 0.58 -9.61
CA PHE A 128 5.61 -0.51 -9.42
C PHE A 128 5.03 -0.95 -10.75
N TYR A 129 4.45 -2.13 -10.77
CA TYR A 129 3.81 -2.69 -11.93
C TYR A 129 2.30 -2.73 -11.72
N ILE A 130 1.54 -2.41 -12.76
CA ILE A 130 0.10 -2.63 -12.82
C ILE A 130 -0.17 -3.83 -13.71
N ILE A 131 -0.87 -4.80 -13.17
CA ILE A 131 -1.30 -6.02 -13.85
C ILE A 131 -2.79 -5.89 -14.08
N TYR A 132 -3.20 -6.00 -15.34
CA TYR A 132 -4.60 -5.90 -15.74
C TYR A 132 -5.25 -7.26 -15.80
N ASN A 133 -6.48 -7.37 -15.31
CA ASN A 133 -7.32 -8.52 -15.60
C ASN A 133 -7.64 -8.58 -17.10
N LYS A 134 -7.81 -9.78 -17.64
CA LYS A 134 -8.19 -10.00 -19.07
C LYS A 134 -9.47 -9.25 -19.44
N ASN A 135 -10.38 -9.05 -18.48
CA ASN A 135 -11.66 -8.39 -18.68
C ASN A 135 -11.58 -6.85 -18.69
N MET A 136 -10.43 -6.27 -18.42
CA MET A 136 -10.29 -4.82 -18.39
C MET A 136 -10.11 -4.26 -19.80
N SER A 137 -11.09 -3.48 -20.25
CA SER A 137 -11.15 -2.95 -21.62
C SER A 137 -10.26 -1.73 -21.87
N TYR A 138 -9.81 -1.04 -20.82
CA TYR A 138 -8.97 0.16 -20.94
C TYR A 138 -7.63 0.00 -20.24
N ARG A 139 -6.70 0.91 -20.56
CA ARG A 139 -5.40 1.05 -19.90
C ARG A 139 -5.30 2.41 -19.26
N PHE A 140 -4.53 2.49 -18.18
CA PHE A 140 -4.29 3.78 -17.54
C PHE A 140 -3.50 4.72 -18.45
N PRO A 141 -3.70 6.05 -18.29
CA PRO A 141 -2.94 7.03 -19.06
C PRO A 141 -1.44 6.90 -18.79
N GLU A 142 -0.65 7.47 -19.69
CA GLU A 142 0.81 7.52 -19.54
C GLU A 142 1.23 8.31 -18.29
N LYS A 143 0.46 9.32 -17.92
CA LYS A 143 0.70 10.18 -16.76
C LYS A 143 -0.59 10.39 -15.99
N PHE A 144 -0.53 10.27 -14.66
CA PHE A 144 -1.65 10.56 -13.78
C PHE A 144 -1.16 10.86 -12.36
N THR A 145 -2.05 11.36 -11.52
CA THR A 145 -1.79 11.61 -10.11
C THR A 145 -2.66 10.72 -9.24
N ILE A 146 -2.11 10.34 -8.10
CA ILE A 146 -2.81 9.58 -7.05
C ILE A 146 -2.67 10.28 -5.71
N ARG A 147 -3.53 9.92 -4.76
CA ARG A 147 -3.43 10.35 -3.37
C ARG A 147 -3.10 9.18 -2.48
N LEU A 148 -2.07 9.35 -1.66
CA LEU A 148 -1.56 8.33 -0.74
C LEU A 148 -1.53 8.86 0.71
N GLY A 149 -1.53 7.94 1.67
CA GLY A 149 -1.31 8.24 3.08
C GLY A 149 -2.56 8.55 3.88
N ASN A 150 -2.40 8.49 5.21
CA ASN A 150 -3.50 8.59 6.18
C ASN A 150 -3.84 10.04 6.54
N MET A 151 -2.85 10.94 6.52
CA MET A 151 -3.00 12.31 6.97
C MET A 151 -2.83 13.25 5.78
N LYS A 152 -3.91 13.86 5.31
CA LYS A 152 -3.88 14.85 4.24
C LYS A 152 -3.24 14.33 2.93
N SER A 153 -3.59 13.14 2.57
CA SER A 153 -3.29 12.47 1.29
C SER A 153 -2.18 13.13 0.46
N THR A 154 -0.98 12.60 0.62
CA THR A 154 0.18 12.96 -0.20
C THR A 154 -0.13 12.79 -1.68
N LEU A 155 0.16 13.81 -2.47
CA LEU A 155 0.09 13.69 -3.93
C LEU A 155 1.30 12.92 -4.44
N GLY A 156 1.02 11.94 -5.30
CA GLY A 156 2.02 11.19 -6.05
C GLY A 156 1.77 11.34 -7.54
N PHE A 157 2.80 11.63 -8.29
CA PHE A 157 2.77 11.73 -9.74
C PHE A 157 3.29 10.43 -10.36
N CYS A 158 2.44 9.75 -11.12
CA CYS A 158 2.75 8.50 -11.81
C CYS A 158 3.07 8.76 -13.28
N ARG A 159 4.13 8.15 -13.77
CA ARG A 159 4.51 8.16 -15.19
C ARG A 159 4.81 6.75 -15.65
N ARG A 160 4.23 6.33 -16.77
CA ARG A 160 4.53 5.04 -17.39
C ARG A 160 5.96 5.02 -17.93
N THR A 161 6.67 3.91 -17.69
CA THR A 161 8.06 3.70 -18.10
C THR A 161 8.20 2.34 -18.77
N SER A 162 9.35 2.10 -19.41
CA SER A 162 9.66 0.80 -20.00
C SER A 162 9.85 -0.28 -18.94
N VAL A 163 9.38 -1.47 -19.23
CA VAL A 163 9.62 -2.66 -18.41
C VAL A 163 11.08 -3.09 -18.60
N ASP A 164 11.78 -3.29 -17.49
CA ASP A 164 13.12 -3.88 -17.49
C ASP A 164 13.03 -5.31 -16.95
N SER A 165 13.56 -6.27 -17.70
CA SER A 165 13.59 -7.68 -17.32
C SER A 165 14.44 -7.95 -16.07
N LYS A 166 15.32 -7.02 -15.71
CA LYS A 166 16.19 -7.09 -14.52
C LYS A 166 15.55 -6.47 -13.28
N ASP A 167 14.38 -5.86 -13.40
CA ASP A 167 13.71 -5.27 -12.25
C ASP A 167 13.46 -6.33 -11.15
N ASN A 168 13.68 -5.90 -9.93
CA ASN A 168 13.39 -6.69 -8.76
C ASN A 168 11.99 -6.33 -8.26
N VAL A 169 11.03 -7.22 -8.45
CA VAL A 169 9.64 -6.96 -8.11
C VAL A 169 9.26 -7.67 -6.81
N TRP A 170 8.48 -6.99 -5.98
CA TRP A 170 7.90 -7.56 -4.77
C TRP A 170 6.40 -7.75 -4.95
N VAL A 171 5.96 -8.98 -4.71
CA VAL A 171 4.55 -9.38 -4.83
C VAL A 171 3.98 -9.65 -3.45
N ASN A 172 2.83 -9.10 -3.16
CA ASN A 172 2.11 -9.39 -1.93
C ASN A 172 1.23 -10.64 -2.12
N LEU A 173 1.57 -11.72 -1.46
CA LEU A 173 0.81 -12.97 -1.53
C LEU A 173 -0.58 -12.86 -0.89
N PHE A 174 -0.78 -11.94 0.04
CA PHE A 174 -2.10 -11.67 0.60
C PHE A 174 -3.05 -11.13 -0.49
N THR A 175 -2.62 -10.12 -1.26
CA THR A 175 -3.41 -9.58 -2.38
C THR A 175 -3.60 -10.63 -3.49
N SER A 176 -2.56 -11.42 -3.78
CA SER A 176 -2.68 -12.57 -4.68
C SER A 176 -3.75 -13.57 -4.19
N GLY A 177 -3.83 -13.83 -2.88
CA GLY A 177 -4.85 -14.69 -2.27
C GLY A 177 -6.26 -14.12 -2.38
N ILE A 178 -6.43 -12.81 -2.28
CA ILE A 178 -7.73 -12.17 -2.49
C ILE A 178 -8.22 -12.43 -3.93
N VAL A 179 -7.35 -12.37 -4.92
CA VAL A 179 -7.72 -12.49 -6.33
C VAL A 179 -7.88 -13.92 -6.79
N LYS A 180 -6.92 -14.78 -6.48
CA LYS A 180 -6.91 -16.18 -6.89
C LYS A 180 -7.69 -17.12 -5.96
N GLY A 181 -7.81 -16.75 -4.70
CA GLY A 181 -8.22 -17.64 -3.62
C GLY A 181 -7.00 -18.14 -2.82
N PHE A 182 -7.14 -18.15 -1.50
CA PHE A 182 -6.04 -18.53 -0.60
C PHE A 182 -5.62 -20.00 -0.71
N ASP A 183 -6.52 -20.87 -1.13
CA ASP A 183 -6.21 -22.30 -1.32
C ASP A 183 -5.24 -22.51 -2.50
N LYS A 184 -5.33 -21.71 -3.53
CA LYS A 184 -4.43 -21.76 -4.69
C LYS A 184 -3.02 -21.27 -4.36
N LEU A 185 -2.87 -20.37 -3.38
CA LEU A 185 -1.55 -19.91 -2.93
C LEU A 185 -0.75 -20.99 -2.22
N ARG A 186 -1.40 -21.98 -1.59
CA ARG A 186 -0.70 -23.09 -0.92
C ARG A 186 0.10 -23.97 -1.89
N ALA A 187 -0.30 -23.99 -3.16
CA ALA A 187 0.41 -24.70 -4.22
C ALA A 187 1.67 -24.00 -4.71
N ILE A 188 1.80 -22.67 -4.45
CA ILE A 188 3.00 -21.93 -4.82
C ILE A 188 4.08 -22.25 -3.78
N LYS A 189 5.13 -22.99 -4.18
CA LYS A 189 6.33 -23.19 -3.33
C LYS A 189 6.93 -21.84 -2.98
N THR A 190 6.69 -21.39 -1.75
CA THR A 190 7.07 -20.06 -1.28
C THR A 190 8.37 -20.11 -0.49
N ASP A 191 9.49 -20.42 -1.16
CA ASP A 191 10.79 -20.19 -0.58
C ASP A 191 11.02 -18.67 -0.47
N PHE A 192 11.49 -18.22 0.69
CA PHE A 192 11.82 -16.81 0.96
C PHE A 192 10.63 -15.83 0.92
N VAL A 193 9.66 -16.04 1.81
CA VAL A 193 8.56 -15.11 2.04
C VAL A 193 8.82 -14.29 3.30
N TYR A 194 8.60 -13.00 3.23
CA TYR A 194 8.74 -12.09 4.36
C TYR A 194 7.37 -11.66 4.89
N HIS A 195 7.11 -11.93 6.17
CA HIS A 195 5.90 -11.51 6.85
C HIS A 195 6.14 -10.19 7.57
N TYR A 196 5.59 -9.09 7.05
CA TYR A 196 5.61 -7.79 7.73
C TYR A 196 4.36 -7.58 8.59
N SER A 197 3.24 -8.17 8.19
CA SER A 197 1.98 -8.21 8.95
C SER A 197 1.07 -9.26 8.34
N ASP A 198 -0.12 -9.48 8.94
CA ASP A 198 -1.15 -10.40 8.43
C ASP A 198 -1.57 -10.11 6.98
N ARG A 199 -1.35 -8.88 6.48
CA ARG A 199 -1.77 -8.40 5.18
C ARG A 199 -0.62 -8.08 4.22
N TYR A 200 0.60 -8.23 4.68
CA TYR A 200 1.80 -8.01 3.90
C TYR A 200 2.72 -9.21 3.99
N ILE A 201 2.40 -10.22 3.17
CA ILE A 201 3.17 -11.45 3.00
C ILE A 201 3.92 -11.30 1.68
N ILE A 202 5.16 -10.83 1.76
CA ILE A 202 5.89 -10.35 0.59
C ILE A 202 6.82 -11.41 0.03
N LYS A 203 6.61 -11.79 -1.22
CA LYS A 203 7.58 -12.51 -2.05
C LYS A 203 8.46 -11.50 -2.76
N LYS A 204 9.75 -11.52 -2.44
CA LYS A 204 10.76 -10.64 -3.07
C LYS A 204 11.39 -11.32 -4.28
N ASN A 205 12.08 -10.51 -5.11
CA ASN A 205 12.88 -10.96 -6.25
C ASN A 205 12.09 -11.74 -7.31
N VAL A 206 10.85 -11.36 -7.52
CA VAL A 206 10.03 -11.90 -8.60
C VAL A 206 10.43 -11.22 -9.92
N LYS A 207 10.61 -12.01 -10.98
CA LYS A 207 10.90 -11.45 -12.31
C LYS A 207 9.62 -10.87 -12.91
N PRO A 208 9.71 -9.78 -13.70
CA PRO A 208 8.54 -9.19 -14.35
C PRO A 208 7.71 -10.19 -15.18
N SER A 209 8.37 -11.15 -15.85
CA SER A 209 7.71 -12.19 -16.62
C SER A 209 6.86 -13.16 -15.79
N GLU A 210 7.14 -13.28 -14.49
CA GLU A 210 6.45 -14.20 -13.58
C GLU A 210 5.29 -13.55 -12.83
N ILE A 211 5.21 -12.20 -12.80
CA ILE A 211 4.24 -11.48 -11.97
C ILE A 211 2.80 -11.88 -12.30
N VAL A 212 2.47 -12.00 -13.59
CA VAL A 212 1.12 -12.32 -14.05
C VAL A 212 0.64 -13.65 -13.47
N ASN A 213 1.55 -14.63 -13.31
CA ASN A 213 1.23 -15.94 -12.77
C ASN A 213 0.80 -15.88 -11.30
N TYR A 214 1.26 -14.90 -10.53
CA TYR A 214 0.83 -14.71 -9.14
C TYR A 214 -0.60 -14.21 -9.01
N PHE A 215 -1.11 -13.46 -10.00
CA PHE A 215 -2.43 -12.83 -9.91
C PHE A 215 -3.46 -13.44 -10.87
N TYR A 216 -3.10 -13.66 -12.13
CA TYR A 216 -4.03 -14.06 -13.20
C TYR A 216 -3.53 -15.23 -14.05
N GLY A 217 -2.45 -15.89 -13.67
CA GLY A 217 -1.96 -17.06 -14.38
C GLY A 217 -2.95 -18.20 -14.29
N ASP A 218 -3.25 -18.81 -15.41
CA ASP A 218 -3.96 -20.09 -15.47
C ASP A 218 -3.04 -21.17 -14.89
N GLU A 219 -3.60 -22.13 -14.19
CA GLU A 219 -2.92 -23.33 -13.67
C GLU A 219 -2.39 -24.19 -14.82
#